data_b160af38d6ac58fcbea95414a52d2130
#
_entry.id   b160af38d6ac58fcbea95414a52d2130
#
_cell.length_a   1.000
_cell.length_b   1.000
_cell.length_c   1.000
_cell.angle_alpha   90.00
_cell.angle_beta   90.00
_cell.angle_gamma   90.00
#
_symmetry.space_group_name_H-M   'P 1'
#
loop_
_entity.id
_entity.type
_entity.pdbx_description
1 polymer ?
#
loop_
_entity_poly.entity_id
_entity_poly.type
_entity_poly.pdbx_seq_one_letter_code
_entity_poly.pdbx_strand_id
1 'polypeptide(L)'
;RTESGAYLIGGCKTEAGRNRIIPILDFGIPIFEHAYATFVENDPLFPNGNGGFWNEKNWRNRKFYPFLEEIGIQPNPYDENGKRKPEFAGKLATYTPYTTRHTYASLCDRAGVNKDILKRAVGHTPKSKTLDKVYLHPKANQMIEAFDSANQLVKDEVLTLPEE
;
A
#
# COMPACT_ATOMS: atom_id res chain seq x y z
N ARG A 1 -16.02 0.60 -5.45
CA ARG A 1 -15.89 1.95 -5.99
C ARG A 1 -17.06 2.81 -5.56
N THR A 2 -16.87 4.10 -5.38
CA THR A 2 -17.91 5.10 -5.11
C THR A 2 -17.80 6.20 -6.17
N GLU A 3 -18.74 7.16 -6.17
CA GLU A 3 -18.65 8.34 -7.05
C GLU A 3 -17.39 9.16 -6.78
N SER A 4 -16.90 9.18 -5.52
CA SER A 4 -15.71 9.92 -5.11
C SER A 4 -14.37 9.22 -5.43
N GLY A 5 -14.37 7.95 -5.89
CA GLY A 5 -13.14 7.23 -6.23
C GLY A 5 -13.14 5.74 -5.86
N ALA A 6 -11.95 5.17 -5.72
CA ALA A 6 -11.76 3.75 -5.43
C ALA A 6 -11.14 3.51 -4.05
N TYR A 7 -11.43 2.35 -3.48
CA TYR A 7 -10.88 1.93 -2.18
C TYR A 7 -10.78 0.41 -2.09
N LEU A 8 -9.91 -0.05 -1.19
CA LEU A 8 -9.83 -1.44 -0.76
C LEU A 8 -10.46 -1.58 0.63
N ILE A 9 -11.06 -2.73 0.87
CA ILE A 9 -11.42 -3.17 2.23
C ILE A 9 -10.44 -4.26 2.62
N GLY A 10 -9.75 -4.09 3.74
CA GLY A 10 -8.74 -5.06 4.11
C GLY A 10 -8.30 -5.00 5.55
N GLY A 11 -7.39 -5.94 5.87
CA GLY A 11 -6.82 -6.10 7.19
C GLY A 11 -7.59 -7.10 8.05
N CYS A 12 -6.85 -8.08 8.59
CA CYS A 12 -7.40 -9.11 9.46
C CYS A 12 -6.53 -9.39 10.69
N LYS A 13 -5.28 -8.87 10.71
CA LYS A 13 -4.29 -9.18 11.75
C LYS A 13 -4.61 -8.55 13.10
N THR A 14 -5.20 -7.35 13.11
CA THR A 14 -5.53 -6.61 14.34
C THR A 14 -6.96 -6.11 14.26
N GLU A 15 -7.61 -5.92 15.40
CA GLU A 15 -8.96 -5.37 15.48
C GLU A 15 -9.05 -3.99 14.79
N ALA A 16 -8.09 -3.09 15.05
CA ALA A 16 -8.03 -1.77 14.42
C ALA A 16 -7.79 -1.81 12.90
N GLY A 17 -7.23 -2.91 12.39
CA GLY A 17 -7.00 -3.12 10.96
C GLY A 17 -8.13 -3.84 10.25
N ARG A 18 -9.05 -4.47 10.99
CA ARG A 18 -10.12 -5.29 10.40
C ARG A 18 -11.09 -4.44 9.60
N ASN A 19 -11.35 -4.86 8.35
CA ASN A 19 -12.30 -4.21 7.44
C ASN A 19 -12.07 -2.70 7.24
N ARG A 20 -10.80 -2.24 7.40
CA ARG A 20 -10.49 -0.84 7.18
C ARG A 20 -10.65 -0.46 5.72
N ILE A 21 -11.12 0.74 5.48
CA ILE A 21 -11.15 1.36 4.17
C ILE A 21 -9.78 1.96 3.88
N ILE A 22 -9.20 1.61 2.75
CA ILE A 22 -7.91 2.09 2.27
C ILE A 22 -8.18 2.79 0.94
N PRO A 23 -8.21 4.13 0.89
CA PRO A 23 -8.38 4.86 -0.35
C PRO A 23 -7.23 4.53 -1.32
N ILE A 24 -7.57 4.32 -2.58
CA ILE A 24 -6.59 4.14 -3.66
C ILE A 24 -6.38 5.51 -4.29
N LEU A 25 -5.14 5.98 -4.31
CA LEU A 25 -4.79 7.22 -5.00
C LEU A 25 -5.00 7.05 -6.51
N ASP A 26 -5.35 8.13 -7.21
CA ASP A 26 -5.77 8.12 -8.62
C ASP A 26 -4.80 7.37 -9.53
N PHE A 27 -3.49 7.57 -9.36
CA PHE A 27 -2.47 6.91 -10.17
C PHE A 27 -2.48 5.36 -10.02
N GLY A 28 -2.97 4.85 -8.89
CA GLY A 28 -3.08 3.41 -8.63
C GLY A 28 -4.36 2.77 -9.18
N ILE A 29 -5.41 3.57 -9.45
CA ILE A 29 -6.71 3.04 -9.88
C ILE A 29 -6.60 2.17 -11.12
N PRO A 30 -5.89 2.55 -12.21
CA PRO A 30 -5.80 1.72 -13.41
C PRO A 30 -5.18 0.34 -13.14
N ILE A 31 -4.21 0.24 -12.21
CA ILE A 31 -3.57 -1.03 -11.83
C ILE A 31 -4.60 -1.98 -11.19
N PHE A 32 -5.41 -1.45 -10.28
CA PHE A 32 -6.45 -2.25 -9.61
C PHE A 32 -7.61 -2.60 -10.56
N GLU A 33 -7.99 -1.70 -11.46
CA GLU A 33 -9.02 -1.97 -12.47
C GLU A 33 -8.57 -3.08 -13.44
N HIS A 34 -7.32 -3.02 -13.90
CA HIS A 34 -6.75 -4.07 -14.74
C HIS A 34 -6.76 -5.44 -14.02
N ALA A 35 -6.29 -5.47 -12.77
CA ALA A 35 -6.31 -6.70 -11.98
C ALA A 35 -7.73 -7.20 -11.73
N TYR A 36 -8.68 -6.30 -11.47
CA TYR A 36 -10.08 -6.65 -11.22
C TYR A 36 -10.81 -7.15 -12.47
N ALA A 37 -10.41 -6.70 -13.67
CA ALA A 37 -11.00 -7.16 -14.94
C ALA A 37 -10.79 -8.67 -15.19
N THR A 38 -9.73 -9.24 -14.60
CA THR A 38 -9.41 -10.68 -14.70
C THR A 38 -9.69 -11.46 -13.41
N PHE A 39 -10.27 -10.79 -12.41
CA PHE A 39 -10.54 -11.38 -11.09
C PHE A 39 -11.62 -12.46 -11.17
N VAL A 40 -11.35 -13.60 -10.57
CA VAL A 40 -12.31 -14.68 -10.32
C VAL A 40 -12.58 -14.76 -8.82
N GLU A 41 -13.84 -14.95 -8.46
CA GLU A 41 -14.23 -15.05 -7.04
C GLU A 41 -13.45 -16.16 -6.33
N ASN A 42 -12.96 -15.87 -5.13
CA ASN A 42 -12.09 -16.70 -4.30
C ASN A 42 -10.62 -16.80 -4.74
N ASP A 43 -10.22 -16.20 -5.86
CA ASP A 43 -8.84 -16.10 -6.26
C ASP A 43 -8.17 -14.81 -5.70
N PRO A 44 -6.84 -14.76 -5.61
CA PRO A 44 -6.17 -13.53 -5.25
C PRO A 44 -6.27 -12.49 -6.38
N LEU A 45 -6.51 -11.22 -6.03
CA LEU A 45 -6.54 -10.12 -7.01
C LEU A 45 -5.21 -9.99 -7.78
N PHE A 46 -4.11 -10.30 -7.12
CA PHE A 46 -2.77 -10.37 -7.72
C PHE A 46 -2.22 -11.79 -7.54
N PRO A 47 -2.50 -12.71 -8.46
CA PRO A 47 -2.09 -14.11 -8.34
C PRO A 47 -0.58 -14.28 -8.53
N ASN A 48 -0.04 -15.38 -8.01
CA ASN A 48 1.29 -15.85 -8.39
C ASN A 48 1.27 -16.48 -9.80
N GLY A 49 2.44 -16.89 -10.31
CA GLY A 49 2.56 -17.47 -11.65
C GLY A 49 1.73 -18.74 -11.91
N ASN A 50 1.17 -19.36 -10.85
CA ASN A 50 0.32 -20.54 -10.94
C ASN A 50 -1.16 -20.21 -10.63
N GLY A 51 -1.54 -18.93 -10.60
CA GLY A 51 -2.91 -18.48 -10.32
C GLY A 51 -3.28 -18.40 -8.83
N GLY A 52 -2.44 -18.88 -7.91
CA GLY A 52 -2.75 -18.93 -6.48
C GLY A 52 -2.19 -17.77 -5.68
N PHE A 53 -2.33 -17.86 -4.35
CA PHE A 53 -1.81 -16.87 -3.42
C PHE A 53 -0.28 -16.85 -3.37
N TRP A 54 0.30 -15.68 -3.24
CA TRP A 54 1.71 -15.52 -2.94
C TRP A 54 2.02 -15.92 -1.49
N ASN A 55 3.10 -16.69 -1.30
CA ASN A 55 3.77 -16.72 -0.02
C ASN A 55 4.54 -15.40 0.17
N GLU A 56 4.33 -14.67 1.28
CA GLU A 56 4.93 -13.36 1.53
C GLU A 56 6.45 -13.35 1.35
N LYS A 57 7.15 -14.34 1.93
CA LYS A 57 8.61 -14.46 1.83
C LYS A 57 9.05 -14.65 0.39
N ASN A 58 8.35 -15.50 -0.37
CA ASN A 58 8.69 -15.75 -1.78
C ASN A 58 8.44 -14.52 -2.63
N TRP A 59 7.30 -13.84 -2.46
CA TRP A 59 7.00 -12.60 -3.17
C TRP A 59 8.06 -11.54 -2.88
N ARG A 60 8.36 -11.31 -1.61
CA ARG A 60 9.35 -10.32 -1.18
C ARG A 60 10.73 -10.60 -1.78
N ASN A 61 11.21 -11.84 -1.70
CA ASN A 61 12.56 -12.19 -2.09
C ASN A 61 12.73 -12.34 -3.61
N ARG A 62 11.66 -12.71 -4.34
CA ARG A 62 11.73 -13.02 -5.77
C ARG A 62 11.05 -11.99 -6.68
N LYS A 63 10.32 -11.03 -6.12
CA LYS A 63 9.66 -9.96 -6.87
C LYS A 63 10.01 -8.59 -6.34
N PHE A 64 9.74 -8.32 -5.06
CA PHE A 64 9.92 -6.99 -4.47
C PHE A 64 11.38 -6.52 -4.51
N TYR A 65 12.32 -7.29 -4.00
CA TYR A 65 13.73 -6.87 -3.98
C TYR A 65 14.39 -6.86 -5.37
N PRO A 66 14.15 -7.84 -6.27
CA PRO A 66 14.62 -7.73 -7.65
C PRO A 66 14.10 -6.47 -8.36
N PHE A 67 12.84 -6.13 -8.16
CA PHE A 67 12.26 -4.90 -8.71
C PHE A 67 12.96 -3.64 -8.16
N LEU A 68 13.25 -3.56 -6.86
CA LEU A 68 13.97 -2.41 -6.30
C LEU A 68 15.41 -2.28 -6.84
N GLU A 69 16.06 -3.40 -7.17
CA GLU A 69 17.38 -3.40 -7.82
C GLU A 69 17.26 -2.92 -9.27
N GLU A 70 16.27 -3.41 -10.01
CA GLU A 70 16.00 -3.02 -11.40
C GLU A 70 15.77 -1.51 -11.56
N ILE A 71 15.03 -0.90 -10.65
CA ILE A 71 14.77 0.55 -10.65
C ILE A 71 15.84 1.36 -9.89
N GLY A 72 16.97 0.75 -9.51
CA GLY A 72 18.13 1.42 -8.92
C GLY A 72 17.96 1.93 -7.48
N ILE A 73 16.91 1.50 -6.76
CA ILE A 73 16.65 1.97 -5.37
C ILE A 73 17.57 1.30 -4.36
N GLN A 74 17.74 -0.02 -4.44
CA GLN A 74 18.68 -0.76 -3.59
C GLN A 74 19.08 -2.09 -4.22
N PRO A 75 20.29 -2.61 -3.91
CA PRO A 75 20.71 -3.94 -4.35
C PRO A 75 19.79 -5.03 -3.81
N ASN A 76 19.53 -6.05 -4.62
CA ASN A 76 18.77 -7.21 -4.20
C ASN A 76 19.60 -8.12 -3.27
N PRO A 77 19.21 -8.29 -1.99
CA PRO A 77 19.95 -9.14 -1.05
C PRO A 77 19.72 -10.64 -1.23
N TYR A 78 18.97 -11.07 -2.26
CA TYR A 78 18.64 -12.46 -2.50
C TYR A 78 19.06 -12.90 -3.91
N ASP A 79 19.44 -14.16 -4.04
CA ASP A 79 19.69 -14.80 -5.33
C ASP A 79 18.39 -15.20 -6.05
N GLU A 80 18.51 -15.78 -7.23
CA GLU A 80 17.39 -16.26 -8.06
C GLU A 80 16.50 -17.31 -7.36
N ASN A 81 17.06 -18.05 -6.40
CA ASN A 81 16.35 -19.04 -5.61
C ASN A 81 15.68 -18.43 -4.38
N GLY A 82 15.84 -17.11 -4.14
CA GLY A 82 15.34 -16.41 -2.96
C GLY A 82 16.15 -16.68 -1.69
N LYS A 83 17.37 -17.21 -1.83
CA LYS A 83 18.34 -17.39 -0.75
C LYS A 83 19.16 -16.12 -0.58
N ARG A 84 19.45 -15.76 0.66
CA ARG A 84 20.21 -14.55 0.96
C ARG A 84 21.65 -14.68 0.48
N LYS A 85 22.13 -13.68 -0.27
CA LYS A 85 23.51 -13.61 -0.76
C LYS A 85 24.49 -13.41 0.41
N PRO A 86 25.67 -14.01 0.41
CA PRO A 86 26.63 -13.93 1.53
C PRO A 86 27.04 -12.51 1.91
N GLU A 87 27.22 -11.62 0.93
CA GLU A 87 27.61 -10.22 1.13
C GLU A 87 26.58 -9.38 1.89
N PHE A 88 25.35 -9.87 1.98
CA PHE A 88 24.26 -9.27 2.76
C PHE A 88 23.99 -10.00 4.08
N ALA A 89 24.81 -11.00 4.45
CA ALA A 89 24.64 -11.70 5.71
C ALA A 89 24.69 -10.72 6.91
N GLY A 90 23.70 -10.81 7.79
CA GLY A 90 23.58 -9.91 8.96
C GLY A 90 23.16 -8.48 8.66
N LYS A 91 23.08 -8.04 7.40
CA LYS A 91 22.66 -6.67 7.04
C LYS A 91 21.16 -6.62 6.81
N LEU A 92 20.49 -5.60 7.34
CA LEU A 92 19.07 -5.36 7.03
C LEU A 92 18.95 -4.64 5.68
N ALA A 93 17.90 -4.96 4.93
CA ALA A 93 17.53 -4.19 3.76
C ALA A 93 17.03 -2.80 4.20
N THR A 94 17.46 -1.74 3.50
CA THR A 94 17.04 -0.37 3.78
C THR A 94 15.55 -0.20 3.51
N TYR A 95 15.11 -0.68 2.36
CA TYR A 95 13.70 -0.65 1.97
C TYR A 95 13.10 -2.05 2.00
N THR A 96 11.95 -2.17 2.60
CA THR A 96 11.19 -3.41 2.77
C THR A 96 9.74 -3.17 2.31
N PRO A 97 8.91 -4.19 2.09
CA PRO A 97 7.48 -3.97 1.84
C PRO A 97 6.80 -3.09 2.88
N TYR A 98 7.28 -3.10 4.14
CA TYR A 98 6.75 -2.24 5.19
C TYR A 98 7.10 -0.76 4.98
N THR A 99 8.20 -0.47 4.30
CA THR A 99 8.61 0.90 3.96
C THR A 99 7.60 1.57 3.01
N THR A 100 6.97 0.83 2.11
CA THR A 100 5.94 1.38 1.21
C THR A 100 4.75 1.96 1.99
N ARG A 101 4.39 1.33 3.10
CA ARG A 101 3.35 1.85 4.01
C ARG A 101 3.80 3.15 4.69
N HIS A 102 5.07 3.26 5.08
CA HIS A 102 5.61 4.50 5.64
C HIS A 102 5.62 5.61 4.60
N THR A 103 6.02 5.30 3.36
CA THR A 103 6.02 6.25 2.25
C THR A 103 4.60 6.78 1.99
N TYR A 104 3.61 5.88 1.89
CA TYR A 104 2.21 6.27 1.75
C TYR A 104 1.73 7.18 2.88
N ALA A 105 2.01 6.78 4.14
CA ALA A 105 1.60 7.56 5.30
C ALA A 105 2.27 8.95 5.34
N SER A 106 3.57 9.03 5.04
CA SER A 106 4.33 10.28 5.01
C SER A 106 3.87 11.21 3.89
N LEU A 107 3.59 10.67 2.71
CA LEU A 107 3.06 11.42 1.58
C LEU A 107 1.69 12.02 1.92
N CYS A 108 0.79 11.23 2.48
CA CYS A 108 -0.54 11.69 2.88
C CYS A 108 -0.48 12.72 4.03
N ASP A 109 0.41 12.55 5.01
CA ASP A 109 0.60 13.54 6.10
C ASP A 109 1.15 14.86 5.53
N ARG A 110 2.12 14.81 4.61
CA ARG A 110 2.67 15.97 3.91
C ARG A 110 1.61 16.70 3.06
N ALA A 111 0.71 15.95 2.44
CA ALA A 111 -0.41 16.48 1.67
C ALA A 111 -1.52 17.10 2.56
N GLY A 112 -1.41 17.02 3.88
CA GLY A 112 -2.39 17.57 4.81
C GLY A 112 -3.63 16.69 5.05
N VAL A 113 -3.58 15.40 4.71
CA VAL A 113 -4.66 14.46 5.02
C VAL A 113 -4.89 14.43 6.53
N ASN A 114 -6.14 14.50 6.95
CA ASN A 114 -6.51 14.48 8.37
C ASN A 114 -5.88 13.27 9.07
N LYS A 115 -5.14 13.53 10.16
CA LYS A 115 -4.33 12.52 10.87
C LYS A 115 -5.14 11.34 11.42
N ASP A 116 -6.38 11.55 11.83
CA ASP A 116 -7.19 10.46 12.38
C ASP A 116 -7.76 9.59 11.25
N ILE A 117 -8.10 10.18 10.11
CA ILE A 117 -8.47 9.46 8.90
C ILE A 117 -7.27 8.66 8.39
N LEU A 118 -6.09 9.26 8.33
CA LEU A 118 -4.87 8.59 7.89
C LEU A 118 -4.52 7.41 8.80
N LYS A 119 -4.58 7.56 10.12
CA LYS A 119 -4.36 6.45 11.07
C LYS A 119 -5.32 5.28 10.82
N ARG A 120 -6.58 5.55 10.50
CA ARG A 120 -7.57 4.52 10.15
C ARG A 120 -7.20 3.82 8.85
N ALA A 121 -6.89 4.57 7.80
CA ALA A 121 -6.49 4.02 6.50
C ALA A 121 -5.25 3.11 6.62
N VAL A 122 -4.25 3.54 7.41
CA VAL A 122 -3.05 2.71 7.65
C VAL A 122 -3.23 1.66 8.75
N GLY A 123 -4.34 1.64 9.49
CA GLY A 123 -4.64 0.64 10.53
C GLY A 123 -3.78 0.80 11.79
N HIS A 124 -3.52 2.04 12.20
CA HIS A 124 -2.94 2.31 13.51
C HIS A 124 -4.03 2.32 14.58
N THR A 125 -3.73 1.73 15.74
CA THR A 125 -4.66 1.76 16.88
C THR A 125 -4.75 3.18 17.43
N PRO A 126 -5.92 3.77 17.57
CA PRO A 126 -6.08 5.05 18.25
C PRO A 126 -5.66 4.95 19.71
N LYS A 127 -5.01 5.99 20.22
CA LYS A 127 -4.57 6.04 21.63
C LYS A 127 -5.73 6.20 22.64
N SER A 128 -6.91 6.64 22.20
CA SER A 128 -8.08 6.87 23.05
C SER A 128 -9.24 5.98 22.65
N LYS A 129 -9.64 5.08 23.56
CA LYS A 129 -10.76 4.16 23.36
C LYS A 129 -12.14 4.84 23.41
N THR A 130 -12.22 6.06 23.97
CA THR A 130 -13.51 6.72 24.25
C THR A 130 -14.02 7.53 23.08
N LEU A 131 -13.15 8.25 22.36
CA LEU A 131 -13.52 9.03 21.17
C LEU A 131 -13.82 8.13 19.96
N ASP A 132 -13.16 6.96 19.84
CA ASP A 132 -13.37 6.04 18.73
C ASP A 132 -14.72 5.33 18.74
N LYS A 133 -15.29 5.09 19.93
CA LYS A 133 -16.59 4.40 20.03
C LYS A 133 -17.78 5.29 19.66
N VAL A 134 -17.64 6.61 19.76
CA VAL A 134 -18.76 7.54 19.66
C VAL A 134 -18.79 8.33 18.35
N TYR A 135 -17.64 8.61 17.74
CA TYR A 135 -17.58 9.68 16.74
C TYR A 135 -17.17 9.35 15.31
N LEU A 136 -16.51 8.24 14.98
CA LEU A 136 -15.96 8.14 13.63
C LEU A 136 -15.95 6.72 13.05
N HIS A 137 -17.05 6.36 12.39
CA HIS A 137 -16.99 5.44 11.26
C HIS A 137 -17.24 6.25 9.97
N PRO A 138 -16.22 6.92 9.41
CA PRO A 138 -16.40 7.67 8.18
C PRO A 138 -16.85 6.73 7.07
N LYS A 139 -17.85 7.16 6.31
CA LYS A 139 -18.29 6.42 5.11
C LYS A 139 -17.17 6.40 4.07
N ALA A 140 -17.22 5.44 3.14
CA ALA A 140 -16.19 5.30 2.10
C ALA A 140 -15.92 6.61 1.34
N ASN A 141 -16.96 7.35 0.97
CA ASN A 141 -16.82 8.65 0.30
C ASN A 141 -16.01 9.65 1.12
N GLN A 142 -16.32 9.80 2.42
CA GLN A 142 -15.59 10.71 3.32
C GLN A 142 -14.11 10.31 3.48
N MET A 143 -13.84 9.00 3.47
CA MET A 143 -12.47 8.52 3.48
C MET A 143 -11.73 8.88 2.19
N ILE A 144 -12.36 8.72 1.04
CA ILE A 144 -11.76 9.00 -0.27
C ILE A 144 -11.51 10.49 -0.42
N GLU A 145 -12.53 11.33 -0.20
CA GLU A 145 -12.46 12.80 -0.29
C GLU A 145 -11.33 13.38 0.58
N ALA A 146 -11.11 12.81 1.76
CA ALA A 146 -10.01 13.23 2.62
C ALA A 146 -8.61 12.99 2.01
N PHE A 147 -8.50 12.19 0.95
CA PHE A 147 -7.24 11.90 0.26
C PHE A 147 -7.07 12.69 -1.05
N ASP A 148 -8.01 13.58 -1.42
CA ASP A 148 -7.90 14.40 -2.63
C ASP A 148 -6.63 15.26 -2.64
N SER A 149 -6.23 15.81 -1.49
CA SER A 149 -4.98 16.54 -1.36
C SER A 149 -3.74 15.67 -1.63
N ALA A 150 -3.79 14.38 -1.30
CA ALA A 150 -2.70 13.46 -1.60
C ALA A 150 -2.66 13.11 -3.10
N ASN A 151 -3.82 13.00 -3.76
CA ASN A 151 -3.89 12.85 -5.21
C ASN A 151 -3.29 14.06 -5.92
N GLN A 152 -3.61 15.27 -5.46
CA GLN A 152 -3.05 16.49 -6.04
C GLN A 152 -1.54 16.57 -5.86
N LEU A 153 -1.03 16.28 -4.66
CA LEU A 153 0.40 16.29 -4.38
C LEU A 153 1.17 15.31 -5.31
N VAL A 154 0.62 14.11 -5.53
CA VAL A 154 1.24 13.12 -6.43
C VAL A 154 1.26 13.64 -7.87
N LYS A 155 0.18 14.26 -8.34
CA LYS A 155 0.14 14.88 -9.66
C LYS A 155 1.20 15.96 -9.81
N ASP A 156 1.33 16.82 -8.82
CA ASP A 156 2.20 18.00 -8.88
C ASP A 156 3.69 17.65 -8.75
N GLU A 157 4.04 16.69 -7.89
CA GLU A 157 5.44 16.42 -7.53
C GLU A 157 6.01 15.11 -8.10
N VAL A 158 5.16 14.13 -8.41
CA VAL A 158 5.63 12.80 -8.82
C VAL A 158 5.41 12.56 -10.31
N LEU A 159 4.26 12.97 -10.84
CA LEU A 159 3.89 12.72 -12.23
C LEU A 159 4.33 13.83 -13.20
N THR A 160 4.84 14.94 -12.68
CA THR A 160 5.39 16.06 -13.49
C THR A 160 6.91 16.01 -13.63
N LEU A 161 7.55 14.85 -13.44
CA LEU A 161 8.97 14.72 -13.77
C LEU A 161 9.17 15.03 -15.25
N PRO A 162 10.17 15.88 -15.61
CA PRO A 162 10.41 16.22 -17.01
C PRO A 162 10.70 14.96 -17.81
N GLU A 163 10.07 14.85 -18.97
CA GLU A 163 10.48 13.89 -20.00
C GLU A 163 11.93 14.22 -20.37
N GLU A 164 12.88 13.33 -20.06
CA GLU A 164 14.26 13.43 -20.55
C GLU A 164 14.35 13.03 -22.02
#